data_fd97dd7023da0ea10d792af63e04a7ac
#
_entry.id   fd97dd7023da0ea10d792af63e04a7ac
#
_cell.length_a   1.000
_cell.length_b   1.000
_cell.length_c   1.000
_cell.angle_alpha   90.00
_cell.angle_beta   90.00
_cell.angle_gamma   90.00
#
_symmetry.space_group_name_H-M   'P 1'
#
loop_
_entity.id
_entity.type
_entity.pdbx_description
1 polymer ?
#
loop_
_entity_poly.entity_id
_entity_poly.type
_entity_poly.pdbx_seq_one_letter_code
_entity_poly.pdbx_strand_id
1 'polypeptide(L)'
;MNFSKIYALGLRHLYLVMNSFPRVLDLIYWPTVQIFLWGFISKFFTLNSEYYNNTVGVILTAAILYDFLFRASISFNMMFLEEIWSRNFTNLFIAPIKIREIIAALTLTAIIRTLIGLVPAVIIAIPLFGVSVLHLGLPLIFLLIGLYLFGITLGLLVTSGLLRYGPSFEN
;
A
#
# COMPACT_ATOMS: atom_id res chain seq x y z
N MET A 1 -16.25 -1.06 -20.23
CA MET A 1 -15.88 -1.45 -18.85
C MET A 1 -17.15 -1.73 -18.09
N ASN A 2 -17.29 -2.92 -17.52
CA ASN A 2 -18.47 -3.27 -16.73
C ASN A 2 -18.13 -3.14 -15.23
N PHE A 3 -18.74 -2.17 -14.55
CA PHE A 3 -18.45 -1.86 -13.16
C PHE A 3 -18.75 -3.05 -12.22
N SER A 4 -19.81 -3.81 -12.49
CA SER A 4 -20.17 -4.99 -11.70
C SER A 4 -19.07 -6.06 -11.70
N LYS A 5 -18.36 -6.25 -12.81
CA LYS A 5 -17.25 -7.20 -12.90
C LYS A 5 -16.03 -6.73 -12.10
N ILE A 6 -15.71 -5.44 -12.18
CA ILE A 6 -14.62 -4.82 -11.41
C ILE A 6 -14.92 -4.95 -9.91
N TYR A 7 -16.15 -4.63 -9.51
CA TYR A 7 -16.60 -4.72 -8.12
C TYR A 7 -16.55 -6.16 -7.59
N ALA A 8 -17.07 -7.13 -8.35
CA ALA A 8 -17.06 -8.54 -7.95
C ALA A 8 -15.64 -9.08 -7.77
N LEU A 9 -14.71 -8.73 -8.70
CA LEU A 9 -13.31 -9.14 -8.59
C LEU A 9 -12.62 -8.48 -7.40
N GLY A 10 -12.85 -7.19 -7.19
CA GLY A 10 -12.33 -6.44 -6.04
C GLY A 10 -12.83 -7.00 -4.70
N LEU A 11 -14.14 -7.29 -4.59
CA LEU A 11 -14.72 -7.93 -3.40
C LEU A 11 -14.07 -9.29 -3.12
N ARG A 12 -13.85 -10.10 -4.13
CA ARG A 12 -13.20 -11.40 -3.97
C ARG A 12 -11.82 -11.23 -3.30
N HIS A 13 -10.98 -10.30 -3.79
CA HIS A 13 -9.66 -10.05 -3.21
C HIS A 13 -9.74 -9.49 -1.78
N LEU A 14 -10.73 -8.65 -1.48
CA LEU A 14 -10.94 -8.15 -0.12
C LEU A 14 -11.35 -9.27 0.83
N TYR A 15 -12.28 -10.13 0.43
CA TYR A 15 -12.67 -11.29 1.24
C TYR A 15 -11.52 -12.27 1.51
N LEU A 16 -10.63 -12.49 0.54
CA LEU A 16 -9.43 -13.33 0.73
C LEU A 16 -8.49 -12.77 1.81
N VAL A 17 -8.42 -11.45 1.94
CA VAL A 17 -7.62 -10.81 2.99
C VAL A 17 -8.36 -10.83 4.31
N MET A 18 -9.61 -10.36 4.34
CA MET A 18 -10.37 -10.18 5.59
C MET A 18 -10.69 -11.50 6.30
N ASN A 19 -10.84 -12.60 5.56
CA ASN A 19 -11.06 -13.92 6.13
C ASN A 19 -9.79 -14.59 6.66
N SER A 20 -8.62 -13.94 6.53
CA SER A 20 -7.34 -14.46 7.02
C SER A 20 -6.75 -13.51 8.04
N PHE A 21 -6.91 -13.83 9.33
CA PHE A 21 -6.33 -13.03 10.43
C PHE A 21 -4.83 -12.74 10.25
N PRO A 22 -3.97 -13.71 9.85
CA PRO A 22 -2.56 -13.43 9.61
C PRO A 22 -2.31 -12.37 8.52
N ARG A 23 -3.11 -12.35 7.45
CA ARG A 23 -2.97 -11.37 6.37
C ARG A 23 -3.38 -9.95 6.80
N VAL A 24 -4.44 -9.84 7.58
CA VAL A 24 -4.87 -8.55 8.14
C VAL A 24 -3.82 -8.03 9.12
N LEU A 25 -3.29 -8.92 9.96
CA LEU A 25 -2.25 -8.58 10.92
C LEU A 25 -0.98 -8.11 10.21
N ASP A 26 -0.54 -8.79 9.17
CA ASP A 26 0.62 -8.42 8.35
C ASP A 26 0.45 -7.02 7.72
N LEU A 27 -0.75 -6.72 7.21
CA LEU A 27 -1.04 -5.40 6.64
C LEU A 27 -0.89 -4.24 7.65
N ILE A 28 -1.22 -4.46 8.92
CA ILE A 28 -1.17 -3.45 9.97
C ILE A 28 0.19 -3.43 10.67
N TYR A 29 0.82 -4.58 10.85
CA TYR A 29 2.06 -4.75 11.59
C TYR A 29 3.21 -3.95 10.98
N TRP A 30 3.50 -4.15 9.69
CA TRP A 30 4.63 -3.51 9.03
C TRP A 30 4.58 -1.98 9.00
N PRO A 31 3.42 -1.31 8.66
CA PRO A 31 3.33 0.14 8.75
C PRO A 31 3.57 0.64 10.16
N THR A 32 3.02 -0.08 11.13
CA THR A 32 3.14 0.30 12.54
C THR A 32 4.61 0.26 12.96
N VAL A 33 5.33 -0.82 12.66
CA VAL A 33 6.77 -0.94 12.95
C VAL A 33 7.58 0.15 12.27
N GLN A 34 7.31 0.44 11.00
CA GLN A 34 7.98 1.49 10.24
C GLN A 34 7.77 2.88 10.89
N ILE A 35 6.54 3.21 11.24
CA ILE A 35 6.21 4.48 11.86
C ILE A 35 6.87 4.61 13.25
N PHE A 36 6.88 3.55 14.06
CA PHE A 36 7.59 3.54 15.33
C PHE A 36 9.09 3.75 15.15
N LEU A 37 9.70 3.02 14.23
CA LEU A 37 11.14 3.13 13.96
C LEU A 37 11.52 4.56 13.55
N TRP A 38 10.85 5.10 12.54
CA TRP A 38 11.14 6.45 12.06
C TRP A 38 10.73 7.54 13.07
N GLY A 39 9.66 7.31 13.83
CA GLY A 39 9.22 8.21 14.89
C GLY A 39 10.25 8.30 16.01
N PHE A 40 10.79 7.19 16.50
CA PHE A 40 11.83 7.19 17.53
C PHE A 40 13.15 7.76 17.02
N ILE A 41 13.57 7.43 15.79
CA ILE A 41 14.75 8.01 15.15
C ILE A 41 14.60 9.54 15.07
N SER A 42 13.46 10.02 14.61
CA SER A 42 13.18 11.45 14.51
C SER A 42 13.23 12.14 15.87
N LYS A 43 12.64 11.53 16.91
CA LYS A 43 12.65 12.04 18.27
C LYS A 43 14.08 12.07 18.84
N PHE A 44 14.89 11.05 18.56
CA PHE A 44 16.29 11.03 18.98
C PHE A 44 17.08 12.21 18.40
N PHE A 45 16.90 12.51 17.11
CA PHE A 45 17.57 13.65 16.50
C PHE A 45 17.17 15.00 17.09
N THR A 46 15.90 15.20 17.41
CA THR A 46 15.46 16.46 18.04
C THR A 46 15.98 16.64 19.47
N LEU A 47 16.10 15.56 20.24
CA LEU A 47 16.61 15.63 21.60
C LEU A 47 18.11 15.93 21.68
N ASN A 48 18.87 15.55 20.66
CA ASN A 48 20.33 15.66 20.64
C ASN A 48 20.86 16.85 19.83
N SER A 49 20.01 17.70 19.26
CA SER A 49 20.47 18.81 18.42
C SER A 49 19.44 19.94 18.34
N GLU A 50 19.83 21.15 18.76
CA GLU A 50 18.99 22.35 18.65
C GLU A 50 18.65 22.72 17.21
N TYR A 51 19.47 22.31 16.24
CA TYR A 51 19.27 22.54 14.80
C TYR A 51 18.07 21.80 14.22
N TYR A 52 17.57 20.74 14.90
CA TYR A 52 16.56 19.82 14.36
C TYR A 52 15.17 19.95 14.99
N ASN A 53 14.86 21.07 15.63
CA ASN A 53 13.61 21.27 16.37
C ASN A 53 12.31 21.05 15.56
N ASN A 54 12.36 21.17 14.21
CA ASN A 54 11.22 20.92 13.31
C ASN A 54 11.36 19.63 12.48
N THR A 55 12.45 18.89 12.64
CA THR A 55 12.81 17.80 11.74
C THR A 55 11.98 16.53 11.99
N VAL A 56 11.46 16.32 13.21
CA VAL A 56 10.61 15.16 13.53
C VAL A 56 9.40 15.09 12.61
N GLY A 57 8.72 16.21 12.45
CA GLY A 57 7.53 16.30 11.60
C GLY A 57 7.84 15.98 10.14
N VAL A 58 8.96 16.47 9.62
CA VAL A 58 9.35 16.28 8.22
C VAL A 58 9.74 14.82 7.96
N ILE A 59 10.62 14.24 8.78
CA ILE A 59 11.11 12.87 8.60
C ILE A 59 9.95 11.87 8.73
N LEU A 60 9.13 12.02 9.78
CA LEU A 60 8.02 11.10 10.00
C LEU A 60 6.95 11.22 8.91
N THR A 61 6.64 12.44 8.46
CA THR A 61 5.73 12.66 7.34
C THR A 61 6.27 12.02 6.06
N ALA A 62 7.55 12.21 5.76
CA ALA A 62 8.19 11.60 4.59
C ALA A 62 8.16 10.07 4.67
N ALA A 63 8.41 9.48 5.84
CA ALA A 63 8.32 8.04 6.06
C ALA A 63 6.91 7.49 5.83
N ILE A 64 5.87 8.18 6.32
CA ILE A 64 4.47 7.80 6.12
C ILE A 64 4.10 7.85 4.62
N LEU A 65 4.52 8.89 3.91
CA LEU A 65 4.27 9.05 2.48
C LEU A 65 5.00 8.00 1.64
N TYR A 66 6.23 7.68 2.02
CA TYR A 66 6.99 6.59 1.40
C TYR A 66 6.31 5.23 1.63
N ASP A 67 5.87 4.94 2.87
CA ASP A 67 5.18 3.69 3.18
C ASP A 67 3.85 3.57 2.40
N PHE A 68 3.14 4.68 2.20
CA PHE A 68 1.94 4.71 1.36
C PHE A 68 2.22 4.28 -0.09
N LEU A 69 3.26 4.84 -0.72
CA LEU A 69 3.70 4.47 -2.07
C LEU A 69 4.09 2.99 -2.15
N PHE A 70 4.94 2.56 -1.22
CA PHE A 70 5.47 1.21 -1.17
C PHE A 70 4.35 0.16 -1.01
N ARG A 71 3.39 0.43 -0.13
CA ARG A 71 2.23 -0.43 0.07
C ARG A 71 1.30 -0.49 -1.13
N ALA A 72 1.11 0.61 -1.84
CA ALA A 72 0.33 0.60 -3.07
C ALA A 72 0.94 -0.37 -4.08
N SER A 73 2.27 -0.35 -4.26
CA SER A 73 2.99 -1.25 -5.15
C SER A 73 2.91 -2.71 -4.69
N ILE A 74 3.23 -2.98 -3.42
CA ILE A 74 3.19 -4.34 -2.87
C ILE A 74 1.77 -4.90 -2.87
N SER A 75 0.76 -4.13 -2.51
CA SER A 75 -0.63 -4.60 -2.51
C SER A 75 -1.07 -5.05 -3.89
N PHE A 76 -0.68 -4.32 -4.93
CA PHE A 76 -0.96 -4.71 -6.31
C PHE A 76 -0.27 -6.02 -6.68
N ASN A 77 1.04 -6.13 -6.41
CA ASN A 77 1.84 -7.32 -6.71
C ASN A 77 1.33 -8.56 -5.98
N MET A 78 1.04 -8.45 -4.68
CA MET A 78 0.56 -9.56 -3.88
C MET A 78 -0.77 -10.11 -4.39
N MET A 79 -1.72 -9.25 -4.77
CA MET A 79 -2.98 -9.71 -5.36
C MET A 79 -2.75 -10.46 -6.68
N PHE A 80 -1.78 -10.01 -7.46
CA PHE A 80 -1.43 -10.69 -8.71
C PHE A 80 -0.75 -12.04 -8.45
N LEU A 81 0.18 -12.11 -7.51
CA LEU A 81 0.83 -13.36 -7.08
C LEU A 81 -0.17 -14.35 -6.48
N GLU A 82 -1.16 -13.88 -5.72
CA GLU A 82 -2.25 -14.72 -5.20
C GLU A 82 -3.01 -15.44 -6.33
N GLU A 83 -3.22 -14.78 -7.48
CA GLU A 83 -3.83 -15.41 -8.67
C GLU A 83 -2.90 -16.46 -9.30
N ILE A 84 -1.58 -16.23 -9.32
CA ILE A 84 -0.59 -17.20 -9.81
C ILE A 84 -0.57 -18.43 -8.90
N TRP A 85 -0.39 -18.22 -7.60
CA TRP A 85 -0.25 -19.33 -6.62
C TRP A 85 -1.52 -20.17 -6.50
N SER A 86 -2.69 -19.55 -6.61
CA SER A 86 -3.98 -20.26 -6.62
C SER A 86 -4.27 -20.97 -7.94
N ARG A 87 -3.38 -20.85 -8.96
CA ARG A 87 -3.58 -21.38 -10.32
C ARG A 87 -4.90 -20.94 -10.95
N ASN A 88 -5.40 -19.76 -10.56
CA ASN A 88 -6.71 -19.27 -10.95
C ASN A 88 -6.69 -18.49 -12.28
N PHE A 89 -5.51 -18.25 -12.89
CA PHE A 89 -5.41 -17.54 -14.16
C PHE A 89 -6.24 -18.18 -15.27
N THR A 90 -6.27 -19.52 -15.34
CA THR A 90 -7.07 -20.24 -16.34
C THR A 90 -8.54 -19.84 -16.24
N ASN A 91 -9.08 -19.83 -15.01
CA ASN A 91 -10.48 -19.44 -14.77
C ASN A 91 -10.72 -17.95 -15.09
N LEU A 92 -9.74 -17.10 -14.79
CA LEU A 92 -9.82 -15.66 -15.04
C LEU A 92 -9.84 -15.35 -16.55
N PHE A 93 -9.08 -16.11 -17.36
CA PHE A 93 -9.05 -15.94 -18.82
C PHE A 93 -10.23 -16.58 -19.55
N ILE A 94 -10.85 -17.63 -18.97
CA ILE A 94 -12.08 -18.21 -19.50
C ILE A 94 -13.29 -17.32 -19.20
N ALA A 95 -13.24 -16.56 -18.10
CA ALA A 95 -14.30 -15.63 -17.72
C ALA A 95 -14.39 -14.48 -18.75
N PRO A 96 -15.60 -13.96 -19.06
CA PRO A 96 -15.78 -12.87 -20.01
C PRO A 96 -15.36 -11.51 -19.39
N ILE A 97 -14.11 -11.43 -18.91
CA ILE A 97 -13.52 -10.26 -18.26
C ILE A 97 -12.37 -9.75 -19.13
N LYS A 98 -12.32 -8.44 -19.34
CA LYS A 98 -11.23 -7.81 -20.09
C LYS A 98 -10.04 -7.53 -19.18
N ILE A 99 -8.81 -7.63 -19.69
CA ILE A 99 -7.58 -7.33 -18.94
C ILE A 99 -7.64 -5.95 -18.24
N ARG A 100 -8.20 -4.95 -18.91
CA ARG A 100 -8.40 -3.61 -18.34
C ARG A 100 -9.32 -3.62 -17.11
N GLU A 101 -10.30 -4.51 -17.05
CA GLU A 101 -11.21 -4.67 -15.92
C GLU A 101 -10.50 -5.35 -14.74
N ILE A 102 -9.61 -6.30 -15.03
CA ILE A 102 -8.75 -6.96 -14.02
C ILE A 102 -7.81 -5.93 -13.40
N ILE A 103 -7.05 -5.19 -14.23
CA ILE A 103 -6.12 -4.16 -13.74
C ILE A 103 -6.87 -3.10 -12.91
N ALA A 104 -8.03 -2.64 -13.36
CA ALA A 104 -8.83 -1.67 -12.63
C ALA A 104 -9.32 -2.22 -11.27
N ALA A 105 -9.75 -3.49 -11.23
CA ALA A 105 -10.16 -4.13 -9.98
C ALA A 105 -8.99 -4.25 -9.00
N LEU A 106 -7.83 -4.70 -9.44
CA LEU A 106 -6.62 -4.80 -8.62
C LEU A 106 -6.18 -3.43 -8.11
N THR A 107 -6.19 -2.41 -8.97
CA THR A 107 -5.85 -1.03 -8.58
C THR A 107 -6.81 -0.50 -7.52
N LEU A 108 -8.13 -0.63 -7.70
CA LEU A 108 -9.10 -0.18 -6.70
C LEU A 108 -9.01 -0.94 -5.37
N THR A 109 -8.70 -2.22 -5.43
CA THR A 109 -8.51 -3.03 -4.22
C THR A 109 -7.21 -2.70 -3.51
N ALA A 110 -6.14 -2.39 -4.26
CA ALA A 110 -4.85 -2.01 -3.69
C ALA A 110 -4.96 -0.76 -2.80
N ILE A 111 -5.74 0.26 -3.19
CA ILE A 111 -5.92 1.44 -2.34
C ILE A 111 -6.61 1.08 -1.03
N ILE A 112 -7.62 0.21 -1.06
CA ILE A 112 -8.34 -0.22 0.14
C ILE A 112 -7.38 -0.97 1.08
N ARG A 113 -6.59 -1.91 0.56
CA ARG A 113 -5.58 -2.64 1.34
C ARG A 113 -4.52 -1.70 1.93
N THR A 114 -4.06 -0.72 1.16
CA THR A 114 -3.10 0.29 1.62
C THR A 114 -3.67 1.12 2.77
N LEU A 115 -4.93 1.54 2.67
CA LEU A 115 -5.60 2.30 3.73
C LEU A 115 -5.85 1.46 4.98
N ILE A 116 -6.24 0.19 4.85
CA ILE A 116 -6.42 -0.72 6.00
C ILE A 116 -5.12 -0.84 6.81
N GLY A 117 -3.97 -0.88 6.15
CA GLY A 117 -2.68 -0.97 6.83
C GLY A 117 -2.22 0.37 7.41
N LEU A 118 -2.31 1.45 6.64
CA LEU A 118 -1.71 2.73 6.99
C LEU A 118 -2.55 3.54 8.00
N VAL A 119 -3.87 3.53 7.87
CA VAL A 119 -4.75 4.36 8.71
C VAL A 119 -4.59 4.05 10.21
N PRO A 120 -4.62 2.79 10.67
CA PRO A 120 -4.38 2.47 12.08
C PRO A 120 -3.00 2.93 12.56
N ALA A 121 -1.96 2.75 11.74
CA ALA A 121 -0.61 3.14 12.07
C ALA A 121 -0.46 4.66 12.22
N VAL A 122 -1.08 5.45 11.34
CA VAL A 122 -1.10 6.92 11.44
C VAL A 122 -1.90 7.38 12.67
N ILE A 123 -3.04 6.74 12.98
CA ILE A 123 -3.83 7.06 14.19
C ILE A 123 -3.00 6.85 15.46
N ILE A 124 -2.19 5.80 15.51
CA ILE A 124 -1.29 5.54 16.65
C ILE A 124 -0.14 6.55 16.70
N ALA A 125 0.37 6.97 15.53
CA ALA A 125 1.50 7.91 15.44
C ALA A 125 1.17 9.31 15.99
N ILE A 126 -0.04 9.79 15.79
CA ILE A 126 -0.47 11.13 16.20
C ILE A 126 -0.25 11.38 17.72
N PRO A 127 -0.78 10.55 18.64
CA PRO A 127 -0.60 10.78 20.09
C PRO A 127 0.84 10.53 20.57
N LEU A 128 1.60 9.66 19.90
CA LEU A 128 2.95 9.29 20.33
C LEU A 128 4.02 10.32 19.94
N PHE A 129 3.89 10.89 18.76
CA PHE A 129 4.91 11.76 18.18
C PHE A 129 4.42 13.19 17.97
N GLY A 130 3.13 13.47 18.20
CA GLY A 130 2.56 14.82 18.02
C GLY A 130 2.54 15.31 16.57
N VAL A 131 2.77 14.41 15.61
CA VAL A 131 2.88 14.75 14.18
C VAL A 131 1.63 14.28 13.45
N SER A 132 1.02 15.18 12.70
CA SER A 132 -0.11 14.87 11.84
C SER A 132 0.22 15.22 10.38
N VAL A 133 0.17 14.23 9.51
CA VAL A 133 0.34 14.43 8.06
C VAL A 133 -0.76 15.35 7.49
N LEU A 134 -1.90 15.43 8.20
CA LEU A 134 -3.04 16.27 7.81
C LEU A 134 -2.72 17.78 7.81
N HIS A 135 -1.64 18.21 8.48
CA HIS A 135 -1.19 19.62 8.43
C HIS A 135 -0.81 20.09 7.02
N LEU A 136 -0.49 19.17 6.10
CA LEU A 136 -0.25 19.55 4.70
C LEU A 136 -1.52 20.03 3.98
N GLY A 137 -2.72 19.79 4.52
CA GLY A 137 -3.97 20.26 3.95
C GLY A 137 -4.23 19.75 2.54
N LEU A 138 -4.71 20.62 1.67
CA LEU A 138 -5.12 20.29 0.30
C LEU A 138 -3.98 19.74 -0.59
N PRO A 139 -2.72 20.18 -0.52
CA PRO A 139 -1.59 19.59 -1.23
C PRO A 139 -1.39 18.10 -0.93
N LEU A 140 -1.77 17.62 0.26
CA LEU A 140 -1.66 16.20 0.63
C LEU A 140 -2.45 15.30 -0.32
N ILE A 141 -3.64 15.73 -0.74
CA ILE A 141 -4.51 14.93 -1.62
C ILE A 141 -3.82 14.71 -2.98
N PHE A 142 -3.29 15.78 -3.58
CA PHE A 142 -2.59 15.67 -4.86
C PHE A 142 -1.33 14.81 -4.75
N LEU A 143 -0.60 14.95 -3.65
CA LEU A 143 0.60 14.18 -3.36
C LEU A 143 0.26 12.70 -3.17
N LEU A 144 -0.77 12.35 -2.41
CA LEU A 144 -1.23 10.97 -2.24
C LEU A 144 -1.69 10.35 -3.57
N ILE A 145 -2.42 11.10 -4.40
CA ILE A 145 -2.83 10.60 -5.73
C ILE A 145 -1.57 10.34 -6.59
N GLY A 146 -0.62 11.26 -6.62
CA GLY A 146 0.63 11.10 -7.37
C GLY A 146 1.44 9.89 -6.89
N LEU A 147 1.63 9.75 -5.57
CA LEU A 147 2.33 8.62 -4.96
C LEU A 147 1.61 7.29 -5.22
N TYR A 148 0.28 7.29 -5.15
CA TYR A 148 -0.51 6.10 -5.45
C TYR A 148 -0.35 5.65 -6.90
N LEU A 149 -0.49 6.57 -7.85
CA LEU A 149 -0.30 6.27 -9.28
C LEU A 149 1.11 5.78 -9.56
N PHE A 150 2.12 6.42 -8.96
CA PHE A 150 3.51 5.98 -9.09
C PHE A 150 3.73 4.59 -8.47
N GLY A 151 3.16 4.31 -7.29
CA GLY A 151 3.21 2.99 -6.66
C GLY A 151 2.59 1.90 -7.54
N ILE A 152 1.41 2.16 -8.14
CA ILE A 152 0.77 1.22 -9.07
C ILE A 152 1.62 1.01 -10.34
N THR A 153 2.27 2.05 -10.88
CA THR A 153 3.16 1.86 -12.05
C THR A 153 4.36 0.98 -11.70
N LEU A 154 4.96 1.14 -10.53
CA LEU A 154 6.00 0.23 -10.04
C LEU A 154 5.46 -1.19 -9.86
N GLY A 155 4.28 -1.34 -9.28
CA GLY A 155 3.59 -2.63 -9.15
C GLY A 155 3.38 -3.33 -10.50
N LEU A 156 2.93 -2.59 -11.52
CA LEU A 156 2.77 -3.10 -12.88
C LEU A 156 4.10 -3.52 -13.52
N LEU A 157 5.17 -2.75 -13.28
CA LEU A 157 6.51 -3.10 -13.78
C LEU A 157 7.01 -4.41 -13.16
N VAL A 158 6.91 -4.57 -11.84
CA VAL A 158 7.28 -5.81 -11.15
C VAL A 158 6.41 -6.97 -11.63
N THR A 159 5.10 -6.78 -11.74
CA THR A 159 4.18 -7.79 -12.26
C THR A 159 4.54 -8.23 -13.68
N SER A 160 4.95 -7.29 -14.54
CA SER A 160 5.40 -7.62 -15.91
C SER A 160 6.68 -8.45 -15.90
N GLY A 161 7.60 -8.16 -14.99
CA GLY A 161 8.81 -8.96 -14.76
C GLY A 161 8.48 -10.37 -14.27
N LEU A 162 7.58 -10.50 -13.31
CA LEU A 162 7.10 -11.79 -12.80
C LEU A 162 6.47 -12.66 -13.89
N LEU A 163 5.70 -12.07 -14.81
CA LEU A 163 5.12 -12.80 -15.93
C LEU A 163 6.18 -13.27 -16.94
N ARG A 164 7.24 -12.50 -17.13
CA ARG A 164 8.29 -12.81 -18.11
C ARG A 164 9.35 -13.77 -17.58
N TYR A 165 9.76 -13.59 -16.33
CA TYR A 165 10.92 -14.29 -15.73
C TYR A 165 10.52 -15.27 -14.63
N GLY A 166 9.24 -15.31 -14.26
CA GLY A 166 8.73 -16.18 -13.19
C GLY A 166 8.82 -15.55 -11.79
N PRO A 167 8.35 -16.29 -10.75
CA PRO A 167 8.26 -15.78 -9.37
C PRO A 167 9.61 -15.40 -8.73
N SER A 168 10.72 -15.92 -9.25
CA SER A 168 12.07 -15.59 -8.76
C SER A 168 12.52 -14.16 -9.11
N PHE A 169 11.76 -13.43 -9.92
CA PHE A 169 12.07 -12.03 -10.25
C PHE A 169 11.82 -11.04 -9.09
N GLU A 170 11.07 -11.46 -8.06
CA GLU A 170 10.76 -10.62 -6.91
C GLU A 170 11.92 -10.50 -5.91
N ASN A 171 12.89 -11.41 -5.93
CA ASN A 171 14.07 -11.44 -5.08
C ASN A 171 15.25 -10.74 -5.77
#